data_d47bcb0e223db4f27b3f63874b6d1077
#
_entry.id   d47bcb0e223db4f27b3f63874b6d1077
#
_cell.length_a   1.000
_cell.length_b   1.000
_cell.length_c   1.000
_cell.angle_alpha   90.00
_cell.angle_beta   90.00
_cell.angle_gamma   90.00
#
_symmetry.space_group_name_H-M   'P 1'
#
loop_
_entity.id
_entity.type
_entity.pdbx_description
1 polymer ?
#
loop_
_entity_poly.entity_id
_entity_poly.type
_entity_poly.pdbx_seq_one_letter_code
_entity_poly.pdbx_strand_id
1 'polypeptide(L)'
;MIGLVMIPLVAMADGRVIPFEKMPAEARTFINTYFGQSKILQVTAEWNEYEVLFQDLSRVEFDRSGNWKEVKCKKGEAIPEAIIPTRILSYVKDAFPEQVIVKMERSRWGYEINLSNGLELEFDKNCSFVRIDD
;
A
#
# COMPACT_ATOMS: atom_id res chain seq x y z
N MET A 1 22.95 2.42 18.90
CA MET A 1 22.39 2.27 18.53
C MET A 1 21.61 2.16 18.18
N ILE A 2 21.33 2.04 18.20
CA ILE A 2 20.43 1.87 17.81
C ILE A 2 19.67 1.58 17.47
N GLY A 3 19.47 1.42 17.52
CA GLY A 3 18.61 1.23 17.14
C GLY A 3 18.15 0.73 16.93
N LEU A 4 17.96 0.47 17.00
CA LEU A 4 17.35 0.02 16.71
C LEU A 4 16.70 -0.38 16.66
N VAL A 5 16.64 -0.41 16.96
CA VAL A 5 15.90 -0.79 16.82
C VAL A 5 15.19 -1.23 16.66
N MET A 6 14.92 -1.14 16.91
CA MET A 6 14.22 -1.48 16.65
C MET A 6 13.49 -1.98 16.27
N ILE A 7 13.40 -2.17 16.31
CA ILE A 7 12.76 -2.61 15.81
C ILE A 7 12.23 -3.29 15.50
N PRO A 8 12.08 -3.26 15.57
CA PRO A 8 11.61 -3.97 15.17
C PRO A 8 11.24 -4.81 15.11
N LEU A 9 11.21 -4.84 15.68
CA LEU A 9 10.98 -5.58 15.52
C LEU A 9 10.34 -6.26 15.52
N VAL A 10 10.28 -5.93 15.69
CA VAL A 10 9.56 -6.42 15.57
C VAL A 10 9.00 -7.22 15.25
N ALA A 11 8.58 -6.86 15.83
CA ALA A 11 7.96 -7.82 15.34
C ALA A 11 8.05 -8.63 14.36
N MET A 12 8.40 -8.86 14.42
CA MET A 12 8.92 -9.48 13.30
C MET A 12 9.21 -10.91 13.53
N ALA A 13 8.35 -11.56 14.31
CA ALA A 13 8.52 -12.96 14.58
C ALA A 13 8.68 -13.77 13.32
N ASP A 14 7.88 -13.46 12.28
CA ASP A 14 7.92 -14.21 11.03
C ASP A 14 8.68 -13.48 9.93
N GLY A 15 8.90 -12.20 10.11
CA GLY A 15 9.51 -11.39 9.08
C GLY A 15 11.01 -11.35 9.17
N ARG A 16 11.68 -11.28 8.02
CA ARG A 16 13.10 -11.06 7.97
C ARG A 16 13.40 -9.98 6.94
N VAL A 17 14.42 -9.18 7.21
CA VAL A 17 14.85 -8.14 6.28
C VAL A 17 15.62 -8.79 5.13
N ILE A 18 15.28 -8.40 3.92
CA ILE A 18 15.94 -8.93 2.71
C ILE A 18 16.36 -7.77 1.82
N PRO A 19 17.31 -7.99 0.90
CA PRO A 19 17.63 -6.99 -0.12
C PRO A 19 16.44 -6.81 -1.07
N PHE A 20 16.26 -5.60 -1.59
CA PHE A 20 15.21 -5.30 -2.56
C PHE A 20 15.23 -6.27 -3.74
N GLU A 21 16.44 -6.63 -4.20
CA GLU A 21 16.62 -7.50 -5.37
C GLU A 21 16.09 -8.92 -5.17
N LYS A 22 15.81 -9.29 -3.92
CA LYS A 22 15.29 -10.63 -3.63
C LYS A 22 13.76 -10.70 -3.74
N MET A 23 13.09 -9.58 -3.92
CA MET A 23 11.64 -9.60 -4.15
C MET A 23 11.32 -10.12 -5.55
N PRO A 24 10.10 -10.64 -5.76
CA PRO A 24 9.66 -11.00 -7.11
C PRO A 24 9.78 -9.83 -8.07
N ALA A 25 10.06 -10.14 -9.34
CA ALA A 25 10.26 -9.11 -10.36
C ALA A 25 9.07 -8.16 -10.47
N GLU A 26 7.86 -8.68 -10.34
CA GLU A 26 6.67 -7.84 -10.44
C GLU A 26 6.58 -6.79 -9.34
N ALA A 27 6.98 -7.18 -8.11
CA ALA A 27 7.01 -6.24 -7.00
C ALA A 27 8.06 -5.17 -7.23
N ARG A 28 9.24 -5.57 -7.72
CA ARG A 28 10.30 -4.60 -8.00
C ARG A 28 9.89 -3.60 -9.07
N THR A 29 9.23 -4.10 -10.12
CA THR A 29 8.74 -3.24 -11.19
C THR A 29 7.71 -2.24 -10.67
N PHE A 30 6.80 -2.71 -9.81
CA PHE A 30 5.80 -1.85 -9.21
C PHE A 30 6.45 -0.70 -8.43
N ILE A 31 7.41 -1.03 -7.57
CA ILE A 31 8.09 -0.01 -6.77
C ILE A 31 8.83 0.97 -7.68
N ASN A 32 9.57 0.47 -8.65
CA ASN A 32 10.32 1.34 -9.55
C ASN A 32 9.40 2.25 -10.38
N THR A 33 8.22 1.75 -10.74
CA THR A 33 7.29 2.52 -11.56
C THR A 33 6.59 3.62 -10.77
N TYR A 34 6.12 3.30 -9.57
CA TYR A 34 5.25 4.22 -8.82
C TYR A 34 5.94 4.90 -7.65
N PHE A 35 7.06 4.38 -7.19
CA PHE A 35 7.78 4.90 -6.04
C PHE A 35 9.28 5.06 -6.31
N GLY A 36 9.63 5.26 -7.58
CA GLY A 36 11.04 5.32 -7.98
C GLY A 36 11.83 6.45 -7.35
N GLN A 37 11.15 7.52 -6.91
CA GLN A 37 11.80 8.66 -6.26
C GLN A 37 11.85 8.53 -4.75
N SER A 38 11.18 7.53 -4.20
CA SER A 38 11.11 7.35 -2.75
C SER A 38 12.29 6.53 -2.27
N LYS A 39 12.77 6.83 -1.07
CA LYS A 39 13.89 6.11 -0.49
C LYS A 39 13.38 4.98 0.38
N ILE A 40 13.84 3.76 0.10
CA ILE A 40 13.44 2.57 0.84
C ILE A 40 14.21 2.52 2.14
N LEU A 41 13.48 2.33 3.26
CA LEU A 41 14.08 2.10 4.56
C LEU A 41 14.46 0.63 4.72
N GLN A 42 13.52 -0.28 4.41
CA GLN A 42 13.80 -1.71 4.46
C GLN A 42 12.73 -2.49 3.68
N VAL A 43 13.11 -3.70 3.29
CA VAL A 43 12.19 -4.67 2.71
C VAL A 43 12.15 -5.87 3.64
N THR A 44 10.95 -6.34 3.96
CA THR A 44 10.75 -7.48 4.86
C THR A 44 10.02 -8.58 4.10
N ALA A 45 10.49 -9.82 4.28
CA ALA A 45 9.82 -11.00 3.73
C ALA A 45 9.18 -11.77 4.87
N GLU A 46 7.91 -12.11 4.69
CA GLU A 46 7.19 -13.00 5.60
C GLU A 46 6.80 -14.25 4.81
N TRP A 47 6.27 -15.25 5.49
CA TRP A 47 6.02 -16.51 4.81
C TRP A 47 5.06 -16.38 3.63
N ASN A 48 4.14 -15.41 3.67
CA ASN A 48 3.13 -15.25 2.62
C ASN A 48 3.09 -13.86 2.00
N GLU A 49 4.04 -12.99 2.33
CA GLU A 49 4.00 -11.64 1.77
C GLU A 49 5.35 -10.94 1.90
N TYR A 50 5.45 -9.81 1.19
CA TYR A 50 6.60 -8.90 1.29
C TYR A 50 6.07 -7.52 1.66
N GLU A 51 6.86 -6.76 2.40
CA GLU A 51 6.52 -5.37 2.70
C GLU A 51 7.71 -4.48 2.38
N VAL A 52 7.45 -3.38 1.69
CA VAL A 52 8.45 -2.33 1.46
C VAL A 52 8.06 -1.15 2.33
N LEU A 53 8.95 -0.75 3.22
CA LEU A 53 8.77 0.41 4.08
C LEU A 53 9.71 1.50 3.60
N PHE A 54 9.17 2.69 3.36
CA PHE A 54 9.95 3.83 2.90
C PHE A 54 10.38 4.72 4.07
N GLN A 55 11.37 5.56 3.84
CA GLN A 55 11.89 6.43 4.90
C GLN A 55 10.84 7.42 5.41
N ASP A 56 9.87 7.78 4.59
CA ASP A 56 8.77 8.68 5.00
C ASP A 56 7.64 7.92 5.69
N LEU A 57 7.82 6.61 5.94
CA LEU A 57 6.86 5.71 6.58
C LEU A 57 5.69 5.29 5.71
N SER A 58 5.70 5.63 4.42
CA SER A 58 4.80 5.01 3.45
C SER A 58 5.19 3.55 3.31
N ARG A 59 4.23 2.69 2.92
CA ARG A 59 4.55 1.27 2.76
C ARG A 59 3.68 0.63 1.68
N VAL A 60 4.23 -0.43 1.10
CA VAL A 60 3.51 -1.24 0.11
C VAL A 60 3.70 -2.70 0.49
N GLU A 61 2.59 -3.46 0.50
CA GLU A 61 2.61 -4.89 0.76
C GLU A 61 2.28 -5.65 -0.51
N PHE A 62 2.96 -6.77 -0.70
CA PHE A 62 2.81 -7.64 -1.87
C PHE A 62 2.53 -9.06 -1.42
N ASP A 63 1.80 -9.82 -2.23
CA ASP A 63 1.68 -11.25 -2.01
C ASP A 63 2.97 -11.95 -2.46
N ARG A 64 3.02 -13.26 -2.30
CA ARG A 64 4.23 -14.02 -2.64
C ARG A 64 4.59 -13.98 -4.12
N SER A 65 3.61 -13.71 -4.99
CA SER A 65 3.85 -13.61 -6.42
C SER A 65 4.32 -12.22 -6.84
N GLY A 66 4.27 -11.25 -5.93
CA GLY A 66 4.68 -9.90 -6.24
C GLY A 66 3.53 -8.99 -6.66
N ASN A 67 2.28 -9.41 -6.48
CA ASN A 67 1.13 -8.55 -6.73
C ASN A 67 0.86 -7.70 -5.48
N TRP A 68 0.64 -6.40 -5.66
CA TRP A 68 0.42 -5.54 -4.52
C TRP A 68 -0.90 -5.88 -3.82
N LYS A 69 -0.89 -5.76 -2.51
CA LYS A 69 -2.06 -6.00 -1.66
C LYS A 69 -2.52 -4.75 -0.95
N GLU A 70 -1.58 -3.92 -0.54
CA GLU A 70 -1.89 -2.70 0.20
C GLU A 70 -0.87 -1.64 -0.16
N VAL A 71 -1.36 -0.41 -0.36
CA VAL A 71 -0.53 0.78 -0.56
C VAL A 71 -1.02 1.81 0.44
N LYS A 72 -0.10 2.31 1.27
CA LYS A 72 -0.42 3.34 2.27
C LYS A 72 0.66 4.40 2.26
N CYS A 73 0.28 5.64 2.00
CA CYS A 73 1.24 6.73 2.05
C CYS A 73 1.27 7.35 3.44
N LYS A 74 2.31 8.11 3.71
CA LYS A 74 2.45 8.79 5.01
C LYS A 74 1.22 9.65 5.25
N LYS A 75 0.98 9.96 6.53
CA LYS A 75 -0.23 10.64 6.96
C LYS A 75 -0.53 11.87 6.10
N GLY A 76 -1.74 11.91 5.54
CA GLY A 76 -2.22 13.05 4.76
C GLY A 76 -1.79 13.08 3.31
N GLU A 77 -0.93 12.17 2.88
CA GLU A 77 -0.44 12.15 1.50
C GLU A 77 -1.23 11.18 0.65
N ALA A 78 -1.51 11.60 -0.58
CA ALA A 78 -2.25 10.76 -1.54
C ALA A 78 -1.35 9.66 -2.08
N ILE A 79 -1.93 8.47 -2.30
CA ILE A 79 -1.20 7.43 -3.03
C ILE A 79 -1.17 7.84 -4.52
N PRO A 80 -0.22 7.30 -5.30
CA PRO A 80 -0.16 7.64 -6.72
C PRO A 80 -1.46 7.27 -7.43
N GLU A 81 -2.07 8.22 -8.12
CA GLU A 81 -3.35 7.99 -8.79
C GLU A 81 -3.27 6.90 -9.85
N ALA A 82 -2.09 6.72 -10.46
CA ALA A 82 -1.91 5.71 -11.49
C ALA A 82 -2.14 4.29 -10.99
N ILE A 83 -2.06 4.06 -9.67
CA ILE A 83 -2.31 2.75 -9.09
C ILE A 83 -3.82 2.48 -8.96
N ILE A 84 -4.62 3.53 -8.86
CA ILE A 84 -6.04 3.44 -8.53
C ILE A 84 -6.83 3.11 -9.79
N PRO A 85 -7.71 2.08 -9.76
CA PRO A 85 -8.57 1.83 -10.90
C PRO A 85 -9.37 3.08 -11.25
N THR A 86 -9.44 3.38 -12.54
CA THR A 86 -10.05 4.61 -13.02
C THR A 86 -11.47 4.82 -12.48
N ARG A 87 -12.24 3.75 -12.43
CA ARG A 87 -13.63 3.83 -11.97
C ARG A 87 -13.72 4.22 -10.50
N ILE A 88 -12.83 3.71 -9.68
CA ILE A 88 -12.78 4.06 -8.25
C ILE A 88 -12.35 5.52 -8.10
N LEU A 89 -11.31 5.92 -8.83
CA LEU A 89 -10.81 7.29 -8.75
C LEU A 89 -11.91 8.29 -9.17
N SER A 90 -12.64 7.98 -10.24
CA SER A 90 -13.75 8.83 -10.69
C SER A 90 -14.83 8.96 -9.65
N TYR A 91 -15.18 7.83 -9.02
CA TYR A 91 -16.21 7.86 -7.97
C TYR A 91 -15.78 8.77 -6.82
N VAL A 92 -14.55 8.65 -6.38
CA VAL A 92 -14.05 9.47 -5.26
C VAL A 92 -14.02 10.94 -5.64
N LYS A 93 -13.56 11.26 -6.85
CA LYS A 93 -13.50 12.65 -7.28
C LYS A 93 -14.89 13.28 -7.39
N ASP A 94 -15.89 12.50 -7.78
CA ASP A 94 -17.27 12.99 -7.88
C ASP A 94 -17.94 13.11 -6.53
N ALA A 95 -17.79 12.10 -5.67
CA ALA A 95 -18.52 12.05 -4.40
C ALA A 95 -17.78 12.77 -3.27
N PHE A 96 -16.46 12.83 -3.32
CA PHE A 96 -15.64 13.41 -2.26
C PHE A 96 -14.53 14.27 -2.88
N PRO A 97 -14.91 15.35 -3.59
CA PRO A 97 -13.92 16.12 -4.38
C PRO A 97 -12.81 16.77 -3.56
N GLU A 98 -13.00 16.93 -2.25
CA GLU A 98 -12.01 17.57 -1.40
C GLU A 98 -11.13 16.58 -0.66
N GLN A 99 -11.32 15.30 -0.92
CA GLN A 99 -10.55 14.26 -0.25
C GLN A 99 -9.58 13.60 -1.23
N VAL A 100 -8.50 13.03 -0.67
CA VAL A 100 -7.59 12.21 -1.46
C VAL A 100 -7.56 10.82 -0.86
N ILE A 101 -7.14 9.85 -1.68
CA ILE A 101 -7.02 8.46 -1.26
C ILE A 101 -5.64 8.29 -0.63
N VAL A 102 -5.61 7.89 0.64
CA VAL A 102 -4.36 7.76 1.39
C VAL A 102 -3.96 6.31 1.62
N LYS A 103 -4.88 5.37 1.40
CA LYS A 103 -4.61 3.95 1.55
C LYS A 103 -5.55 3.18 0.64
N MET A 104 -5.06 2.10 0.06
CA MET A 104 -5.87 1.21 -0.74
C MET A 104 -5.42 -0.22 -0.47
N GLU A 105 -6.39 -1.08 -0.17
CA GLU A 105 -6.19 -2.52 -0.06
C GLU A 105 -6.98 -3.21 -1.14
N ARG A 106 -6.44 -4.31 -1.64
CA ARG A 106 -7.22 -5.14 -2.56
C ARG A 106 -7.15 -6.59 -2.13
N SER A 107 -8.23 -7.30 -2.40
CA SER A 107 -8.35 -8.72 -2.12
C SER A 107 -9.13 -9.34 -3.26
N ARG A 108 -9.37 -10.63 -3.19
CA ARG A 108 -10.21 -11.29 -4.18
C ARG A 108 -11.66 -10.79 -4.16
N TRP A 109 -12.06 -10.12 -3.07
CA TRP A 109 -13.44 -9.62 -2.93
C TRP A 109 -13.63 -8.23 -3.53
N GLY A 110 -12.56 -7.46 -3.63
CA GLY A 110 -12.64 -6.09 -4.13
C GLY A 110 -11.59 -5.20 -3.49
N TYR A 111 -11.99 -3.94 -3.26
CA TYR A 111 -11.06 -2.91 -2.79
C TYR A 111 -11.62 -2.20 -1.57
N GLU A 112 -10.72 -1.79 -0.68
CA GLU A 112 -11.03 -0.94 0.44
C GLU A 112 -10.17 0.31 0.35
N ILE A 113 -10.80 1.48 0.40
CA ILE A 113 -10.13 2.76 0.18
C ILE A 113 -10.29 3.62 1.42
N ASN A 114 -9.20 4.20 1.92
CA ASN A 114 -9.27 5.17 3.01
C ASN A 114 -9.03 6.56 2.46
N LEU A 115 -9.91 7.47 2.82
CA LEU A 115 -9.83 8.87 2.41
C LEU A 115 -9.12 9.71 3.47
N SER A 116 -8.65 10.87 3.08
CA SER A 116 -7.92 11.78 3.96
C SER A 116 -8.76 12.26 5.14
N ASN A 117 -10.09 12.20 5.05
CA ASN A 117 -10.98 12.59 6.16
C ASN A 117 -11.31 11.42 7.11
N GLY A 118 -10.70 10.24 6.88
CA GLY A 118 -10.91 9.09 7.74
C GLY A 118 -12.01 8.14 7.30
N LEU A 119 -12.77 8.49 6.26
CA LEU A 119 -13.81 7.57 5.76
C LEU A 119 -13.16 6.40 5.05
N GLU A 120 -13.82 5.26 5.14
CA GLU A 120 -13.41 4.03 4.50
C GLU A 120 -14.49 3.61 3.53
N LEU A 121 -14.12 3.41 2.26
CA LEU A 121 -15.08 3.05 1.21
C LEU A 121 -14.75 1.64 0.72
N GLU A 122 -15.81 0.85 0.47
CA GLU A 122 -15.64 -0.49 -0.11
C GLU A 122 -16.16 -0.51 -1.54
N PHE A 123 -15.38 -1.16 -2.41
CA PHE A 123 -15.75 -1.39 -3.80
C PHE A 123 -15.62 -2.89 -4.08
N ASP A 124 -16.50 -3.42 -4.93
CA ASP A 124 -16.39 -4.83 -5.31
C ASP A 124 -15.26 -5.01 -6.34
N LYS A 125 -15.05 -6.26 -6.77
CA LYS A 125 -13.96 -6.56 -7.70
C LYS A 125 -14.16 -5.93 -9.09
N ASN A 126 -15.36 -5.48 -9.39
CA ASN A 126 -15.65 -4.77 -10.64
C ASN A 126 -15.56 -3.26 -10.46
N CYS A 127 -15.04 -2.82 -9.31
CA CYS A 127 -14.87 -1.41 -8.97
C CYS A 127 -16.17 -0.66 -8.82
N SER A 128 -17.25 -1.37 -8.48
CA SER A 128 -18.53 -0.75 -8.15
C SER A 128 -18.60 -0.47 -6.66
N PHE A 129 -19.11 0.70 -6.31
CA PHE A 129 -19.20 1.11 -4.91
C PHE A 129 -20.17 0.21 -4.14
N VAL A 130 -19.77 -0.23 -2.94
CA VAL A 130 -20.60 -1.08 -2.09
C VAL A 130 -21.13 -0.32 -0.90
N ARG A 131 -20.26 0.29 -0.11
CA ARG A 131 -20.69 1.02 1.09
C ARG A 131 -19.56 1.85 1.70
N ILE A 132 -19.97 2.72 2.62
CA ILE A 132 -19.04 3.47 3.46
C ILE A 132 -18.99 2.77 4.81
N ASP A 133 -17.79 2.52 5.30
CA ASP A 133 -17.56 2.02 6.65
C ASP A 133 -16.97 3.17 7.47
N ASP A 134 -17.53 3.42 8.64
CA ASP A 134 -17.03 4.46 9.54
C ASP A 134 -16.09 3.87 10.58
#